data_3702214ae1aef6089bd59bc740b02be8
#
_entry.id   3702214ae1aef6089bd59bc740b02be8
#
_cell.length_a   1.000
_cell.length_b   1.000
_cell.length_c   1.000
_cell.angle_alpha   90.00
_cell.angle_beta   90.00
_cell.angle_gamma   90.00
#
_symmetry.space_group_name_H-M   'P 1'
#
loop_
_entity.id
_entity.type
_entity.pdbx_description
1 polymer ?
#
loop_
_entity_poly.entity_id
_entity_poly.type
_entity_poly.pdbx_seq_one_letter_code
_entity_poly.pdbx_strand_id
1 'polypeptide(L)'
;MESTPAAPDGAIPVDRPERQERRRVAGFWLALFSGTAAANVLVRYMRAARDHEAFDWFAGIVDEGSSALVSLLLLAVLIRLAARWPLHADTWRRLLPSYLIGALAWWLLHVGGMVALRQLAHAVVGGQYRYGPWPTQWLYELFKDLQTYAILVSAVHALAWFGRRRQGEATLLAAPDEGVPVEPVERPAHFLVRTLGKEFLLATADIEYAQAASNYVNLHVRGHDYPLRITLAALEARLDPAVFLRCHRSWLVNRACLRSIEPLDGGEALLHMADGARLPCSRRQLPLLRQALGGG
;
A
#
# COMPACT_ATOMS: atom_id res chain seq x y z
N MET A 1 -42.66 -31.79 -9.25
CA MET A 1 -42.51 -30.34 -9.47
C MET A 1 -41.73 -29.79 -8.29
N GLU A 2 -40.41 -29.81 -8.42
CA GLU A 2 -39.48 -29.38 -7.39
C GLU A 2 -39.13 -27.89 -7.65
N SER A 3 -39.49 -27.04 -6.71
CA SER A 3 -39.20 -25.60 -6.78
C SER A 3 -37.76 -25.36 -6.38
N THR A 4 -36.96 -24.97 -7.37
CA THR A 4 -35.62 -24.44 -7.18
C THR A 4 -35.66 -23.15 -6.34
N PRO A 5 -34.88 -23.03 -5.24
CA PRO A 5 -34.84 -21.79 -4.48
C PRO A 5 -34.13 -20.71 -5.29
N ALA A 6 -34.77 -19.55 -5.42
CA ALA A 6 -34.23 -18.37 -6.03
C ALA A 6 -32.97 -17.92 -5.25
N ALA A 7 -31.90 -17.66 -5.99
CA ALA A 7 -30.65 -17.05 -5.48
C ALA A 7 -30.96 -15.66 -4.88
N PRO A 8 -30.32 -15.25 -3.77
CA PRO A 8 -30.56 -13.93 -3.19
C PRO A 8 -30.01 -12.84 -4.16
N ASP A 9 -30.94 -12.08 -4.71
CA ASP A 9 -30.68 -10.86 -5.48
C ASP A 9 -30.09 -9.81 -4.54
N GLY A 10 -28.81 -9.51 -4.68
CA GLY A 10 -28.15 -8.50 -3.85
C GLY A 10 -26.61 -8.54 -3.86
N ALA A 11 -25.99 -9.37 -4.68
CA ALA A 11 -24.54 -9.32 -4.86
C ALA A 11 -24.16 -8.03 -5.59
N ILE A 12 -23.73 -7.01 -4.83
CA ILE A 12 -23.12 -5.80 -5.38
C ILE A 12 -21.90 -6.24 -6.20
N PRO A 13 -21.81 -5.87 -7.49
CA PRO A 13 -20.65 -6.25 -8.30
C PRO A 13 -19.41 -5.49 -7.78
N VAL A 14 -18.59 -6.15 -6.99
CA VAL A 14 -17.40 -5.64 -6.31
C VAL A 14 -16.28 -5.22 -7.29
N ASP A 15 -16.32 -5.69 -8.52
CA ASP A 15 -15.21 -5.58 -9.49
C ASP A 15 -15.10 -4.25 -10.27
N ARG A 16 -16.15 -3.47 -10.39
CA ARG A 16 -16.15 -2.26 -11.24
C ARG A 16 -15.48 -1.03 -10.62
N PRO A 17 -15.70 -0.67 -9.35
CA PRO A 17 -15.09 0.52 -8.76
C PRO A 17 -13.57 0.42 -8.60
N GLU A 18 -13.03 -0.75 -8.25
CA GLU A 18 -11.59 -0.94 -8.06
C GLU A 18 -10.79 -0.82 -9.36
N ARG A 19 -11.29 -1.38 -10.46
CA ARG A 19 -10.64 -1.27 -11.77
C ARG A 19 -10.60 0.18 -12.25
N GLN A 20 -11.65 0.95 -11.98
CA GLN A 20 -11.72 2.35 -12.35
C GLN A 20 -10.75 3.20 -11.54
N GLU A 21 -10.63 2.93 -10.26
CA GLU A 21 -9.69 3.62 -9.37
C GLU A 21 -8.22 3.30 -9.75
N ARG A 22 -7.89 2.05 -10.00
CA ARG A 22 -6.57 1.63 -10.52
C ARG A 22 -6.21 2.32 -11.83
N ARG A 23 -7.18 2.46 -12.75
CA ARG A 23 -6.98 3.19 -14.02
C ARG A 23 -6.74 4.68 -13.79
N ARG A 24 -7.45 5.32 -12.86
CA ARG A 24 -7.26 6.72 -12.50
C ARG A 24 -5.87 6.97 -11.91
N VAL A 25 -5.44 6.12 -10.99
CA VAL A 25 -4.09 6.20 -10.39
C VAL A 25 -3.01 5.97 -11.45
N ALA A 26 -3.16 4.97 -12.31
CA ALA A 26 -2.23 4.73 -13.41
C ALA A 26 -2.19 5.92 -14.40
N GLY A 27 -3.35 6.47 -14.77
CA GLY A 27 -3.46 7.66 -15.62
C GLY A 27 -2.80 8.89 -15.01
N PHE A 28 -2.96 9.09 -13.70
CA PHE A 28 -2.28 10.17 -12.98
C PHE A 28 -0.75 10.06 -13.07
N TRP A 29 -0.18 8.88 -12.80
CA TRP A 29 1.26 8.68 -12.88
C TRP A 29 1.79 8.82 -14.31
N LEU A 30 1.08 8.29 -15.29
CA LEU A 30 1.42 8.45 -16.70
C LEU A 30 1.44 9.92 -17.10
N ALA A 31 0.41 10.67 -16.76
CA ALA A 31 0.32 12.11 -17.07
C ALA A 31 1.43 12.90 -16.37
N LEU A 32 1.74 12.58 -15.11
CA LEU A 32 2.80 13.24 -14.35
C LEU A 32 4.17 13.01 -14.99
N PHE A 33 4.55 11.78 -15.30
CA PHE A 33 5.85 11.47 -15.88
C PHE A 33 5.98 12.01 -17.32
N SER A 34 4.93 11.87 -18.14
CA SER A 34 4.93 12.41 -19.50
C SER A 34 4.98 13.94 -19.50
N GLY A 35 4.23 14.59 -18.60
CA GLY A 35 4.26 16.04 -18.45
C GLY A 35 5.61 16.55 -17.98
N THR A 36 6.25 15.86 -17.01
CA THR A 36 7.60 16.19 -16.54
C THR A 36 8.64 16.03 -17.65
N ALA A 37 8.57 14.92 -18.41
CA ALA A 37 9.49 14.70 -19.55
C ALA A 37 9.32 15.79 -20.60
N ALA A 38 8.08 16.15 -20.97
CA ALA A 38 7.81 17.22 -21.92
C ALA A 38 8.32 18.58 -21.41
N ALA A 39 8.11 18.89 -20.13
CA ALA A 39 8.62 20.12 -19.52
C ALA A 39 10.15 20.16 -19.54
N ASN A 40 10.82 19.05 -19.24
CA ASN A 40 12.28 18.97 -19.28
C ASN A 40 12.83 19.17 -20.72
N VAL A 41 12.20 18.55 -21.73
CA VAL A 41 12.55 18.78 -23.15
C VAL A 41 12.42 20.26 -23.49
N LEU A 42 11.32 20.89 -23.08
CA LEU A 42 11.09 22.31 -23.30
C LEU A 42 12.16 23.19 -22.62
N VAL A 43 12.51 22.89 -21.38
CA VAL A 43 13.57 23.61 -20.63
C VAL A 43 14.92 23.47 -21.34
N ARG A 44 15.26 22.28 -21.84
CA ARG A 44 16.49 22.05 -22.62
C ARG A 44 16.46 22.85 -23.93
N TYR A 45 15.35 22.86 -24.65
CA TYR A 45 15.16 23.69 -25.84
C TYR A 45 15.35 25.17 -25.52
N MET A 46 14.72 25.69 -24.46
CA MET A 46 14.85 27.10 -24.07
C MET A 46 16.29 27.47 -23.70
N ARG A 47 17.06 26.55 -23.09
CA ARG A 47 18.50 26.77 -22.81
C ARG A 47 19.29 26.85 -24.11
N ALA A 48 19.14 25.90 -25.03
CA ALA A 48 19.80 25.90 -26.32
C ALA A 48 19.47 27.18 -27.11
N ALA A 49 18.21 27.58 -27.14
CA ALA A 49 17.77 28.82 -27.80
C ALA A 49 18.43 30.09 -27.19
N ARG A 50 18.53 30.13 -25.85
CA ARG A 50 19.21 31.24 -25.16
C ARG A 50 20.68 31.29 -25.46
N ASP A 51 21.31 30.14 -25.56
CA ASP A 51 22.77 30.02 -25.78
C ASP A 51 23.09 30.04 -27.30
N HIS A 52 22.09 30.29 -28.17
CA HIS A 52 22.16 30.31 -29.64
C HIS A 52 22.66 28.99 -30.24
N GLU A 53 22.40 27.87 -29.58
CA GLU A 53 22.77 26.54 -30.05
C GLU A 53 21.60 25.86 -30.77
N ALA A 54 21.91 24.99 -31.75
CA ALA A 54 20.92 24.17 -32.40
C ALA A 54 20.46 23.09 -31.43
N PHE A 55 19.11 22.94 -31.26
CA PHE A 55 18.53 21.92 -30.39
C PHE A 55 18.28 20.62 -31.16
N ASP A 56 18.83 19.53 -30.67
CA ASP A 56 18.53 18.18 -31.20
C ASP A 56 17.27 17.63 -30.53
N TRP A 57 16.15 17.70 -31.25
CA TRP A 57 14.84 17.20 -30.80
C TRP A 57 14.84 15.70 -30.56
N PHE A 58 15.55 14.93 -31.43
CA PHE A 58 15.62 13.47 -31.27
C PHE A 58 16.31 13.11 -29.95
N ALA A 59 17.51 13.64 -29.72
CA ALA A 59 18.23 13.39 -28.49
C ALA A 59 17.45 13.88 -27.26
N GLY A 60 16.83 15.07 -27.33
CA GLY A 60 16.03 15.60 -26.22
C GLY A 60 14.85 14.70 -25.85
N ILE A 61 14.08 14.24 -26.83
CA ILE A 61 12.93 13.36 -26.59
C ILE A 61 13.36 11.97 -26.12
N VAL A 62 14.40 11.40 -26.70
CA VAL A 62 14.93 10.08 -26.31
C VAL A 62 15.49 10.12 -24.88
N ASP A 63 16.22 11.17 -24.52
CA ASP A 63 16.79 11.31 -23.18
C ASP A 63 15.73 11.37 -22.09
N GLU A 64 14.75 12.26 -22.24
CA GLU A 64 13.70 12.43 -21.23
C GLU A 64 12.67 11.30 -21.26
N GLY A 65 12.32 10.84 -22.47
CA GLY A 65 11.38 9.73 -22.66
C GLY A 65 11.89 8.41 -22.10
N SER A 66 13.17 8.07 -22.33
CA SER A 66 13.76 6.85 -21.77
C SER A 66 13.77 6.86 -20.25
N SER A 67 14.17 7.98 -19.64
CA SER A 67 14.16 8.14 -18.18
C SER A 67 12.74 8.03 -17.61
N ALA A 68 11.76 8.69 -18.22
CA ALA A 68 10.36 8.63 -17.80
C ALA A 68 9.78 7.21 -17.91
N LEU A 69 10.07 6.51 -19.02
CA LEU A 69 9.58 5.14 -19.24
C LEU A 69 10.14 4.17 -18.20
N VAL A 70 11.45 4.19 -17.97
CA VAL A 70 12.08 3.31 -16.98
C VAL A 70 11.56 3.62 -15.57
N SER A 71 11.42 4.91 -15.23
CA SER A 71 10.87 5.33 -13.94
C SER A 71 9.42 4.85 -13.73
N LEU A 72 8.57 4.89 -14.77
CA LEU A 72 7.20 4.35 -14.71
C LEU A 72 7.17 2.84 -14.48
N LEU A 73 8.05 2.08 -15.14
CA LEU A 73 8.16 0.64 -14.94
C LEU A 73 8.61 0.31 -13.52
N LEU A 74 9.62 1.00 -13.02
CA LEU A 74 10.13 0.83 -11.66
C LEU A 74 9.09 1.26 -10.61
N LEU A 75 8.33 2.33 -10.87
CA LEU A 75 7.23 2.77 -10.00
C LEU A 75 6.15 1.68 -9.86
N ALA A 76 5.82 0.97 -10.93
CA ALA A 76 4.87 -0.14 -10.85
C ALA A 76 5.37 -1.27 -9.92
N VAL A 77 6.68 -1.53 -9.90
CA VAL A 77 7.31 -2.47 -8.95
C VAL A 77 7.27 -1.89 -7.54
N LEU A 78 7.62 -0.61 -7.37
CA LEU A 78 7.61 0.07 -6.07
C LEU A 78 6.22 0.05 -5.42
N ILE A 79 5.16 0.32 -6.18
CA ILE A 79 3.77 0.25 -5.69
C ILE A 79 3.43 -1.14 -5.17
N ARG A 80 3.82 -2.21 -5.91
CA ARG A 80 3.58 -3.59 -5.48
C ARG A 80 4.36 -3.95 -4.21
N LEU A 81 5.61 -3.51 -4.10
CA LEU A 81 6.43 -3.73 -2.91
C LEU A 81 5.90 -2.96 -1.70
N ALA A 82 5.51 -1.70 -1.89
CA ALA A 82 4.91 -0.87 -0.84
C ALA A 82 3.58 -1.43 -0.32
N ALA A 83 2.77 -2.03 -1.20
CA ALA A 83 1.55 -2.74 -0.81
C ALA A 83 1.86 -4.00 0.02
N ARG A 84 2.95 -4.70 -0.29
CA ARG A 84 3.36 -5.91 0.42
C ARG A 84 4.06 -5.65 1.75
N TRP A 85 4.79 -4.52 1.85
CA TRP A 85 5.55 -4.10 3.05
C TRP A 85 5.22 -2.65 3.41
N PRO A 86 4.03 -2.39 3.94
CA PRO A 86 3.62 -1.03 4.27
C PRO A 86 4.46 -0.47 5.40
N LEU A 87 4.93 0.77 5.25
CA LEU A 87 5.62 1.51 6.30
C LEU A 87 4.62 1.95 7.36
N HIS A 88 4.81 1.45 8.59
CA HIS A 88 4.07 1.85 9.77
C HIS A 88 5.03 2.43 10.82
N ALA A 89 4.50 3.23 11.75
CA ALA A 89 5.28 3.84 12.81
C ALA A 89 6.09 2.81 13.64
N ASP A 90 5.60 1.58 13.75
CA ASP A 90 6.24 0.50 14.51
C ASP A 90 7.23 -0.34 13.68
N THR A 91 7.13 -0.35 12.35
CA THR A 91 7.92 -1.23 11.48
C THR A 91 9.00 -0.52 10.68
N TRP A 92 8.99 0.82 10.62
CA TRP A 92 9.87 1.60 9.76
C TRP A 92 11.37 1.31 9.99
N ARG A 93 11.79 1.13 11.26
CA ARG A 93 13.20 0.84 11.59
C ARG A 93 13.66 -0.51 11.03
N ARG A 94 12.78 -1.52 11.01
CA ARG A 94 13.08 -2.85 10.47
C ARG A 94 13.07 -2.83 8.93
N LEU A 95 12.22 -2.00 8.32
CA LEU A 95 12.07 -1.91 6.87
C LEU A 95 13.06 -0.93 6.22
N LEU A 96 13.66 -0.01 7.00
CA LEU A 96 14.61 0.98 6.48
C LEU A 96 15.76 0.36 5.66
N PRO A 97 16.43 -0.73 6.07
CA PRO A 97 17.46 -1.38 5.25
C PRO A 97 16.91 -1.84 3.89
N SER A 98 15.70 -2.39 3.85
CA SER A 98 15.06 -2.83 2.60
C SER A 98 14.76 -1.67 1.66
N TYR A 99 14.36 -0.51 2.18
CA TYR A 99 14.15 0.70 1.39
C TYR A 99 15.46 1.30 0.89
N LEU A 100 16.54 1.22 1.67
CA LEU A 100 17.88 1.64 1.22
C LEU A 100 18.42 0.74 0.11
N ILE A 101 18.26 -0.58 0.23
CA ILE A 101 18.58 -1.53 -0.83
C ILE A 101 17.72 -1.25 -2.06
N GLY A 102 16.42 -0.97 -1.87
CA GLY A 102 15.50 -0.56 -2.92
C GLY A 102 15.95 0.70 -3.66
N ALA A 103 16.48 1.70 -2.95
CA ALA A 103 17.01 2.93 -3.54
C ALA A 103 18.24 2.67 -4.42
N LEU A 104 19.16 1.82 -3.96
CA LEU A 104 20.33 1.42 -4.76
C LEU A 104 19.91 0.61 -5.98
N ALA A 105 18.98 -0.32 -5.83
CA ALA A 105 18.44 -1.10 -6.95
C ALA A 105 17.71 -0.19 -7.95
N TRP A 106 16.94 0.77 -7.47
CA TRP A 106 16.30 1.79 -8.30
C TRP A 106 17.32 2.51 -9.18
N TRP A 107 18.35 3.08 -8.55
CA TRP A 107 19.41 3.81 -9.27
C TRP A 107 20.08 2.94 -10.34
N LEU A 108 20.52 1.71 -10.00
CA LEU A 108 21.18 0.82 -10.94
C LEU A 108 20.30 0.45 -12.13
N LEU A 109 19.03 0.09 -11.85
CA LEU A 109 18.07 -0.30 -12.88
C LEU A 109 17.61 0.89 -13.72
N HIS A 110 17.46 2.08 -13.11
CA HIS A 110 17.09 3.29 -13.83
C HIS A 110 18.21 3.72 -14.78
N VAL A 111 19.44 3.86 -14.29
CA VAL A 111 20.59 4.26 -15.12
C VAL A 111 20.85 3.21 -16.20
N GLY A 112 20.89 1.93 -15.85
CA GLY A 112 21.10 0.85 -16.82
C GLY A 112 20.00 0.80 -17.88
N GLY A 113 18.74 0.91 -17.48
CA GLY A 113 17.59 0.87 -18.38
C GLY A 113 17.54 2.08 -19.32
N MET A 114 17.75 3.30 -18.80
CA MET A 114 17.75 4.49 -19.66
C MET A 114 18.91 4.48 -20.65
N VAL A 115 20.12 4.07 -20.23
CA VAL A 115 21.28 3.97 -21.12
C VAL A 115 21.03 2.95 -22.23
N ALA A 116 20.49 1.77 -21.87
CA ALA A 116 20.15 0.74 -22.85
C ALA A 116 19.11 1.22 -23.87
N LEU A 117 18.05 1.89 -23.41
CA LEU A 117 17.02 2.46 -24.30
C LEU A 117 17.60 3.56 -25.22
N ARG A 118 18.47 4.43 -24.71
CA ARG A 118 19.14 5.48 -25.49
C ARG A 118 20.07 4.88 -26.55
N GLN A 119 20.85 3.87 -26.17
CA GLN A 119 21.71 3.14 -27.12
C GLN A 119 20.88 2.50 -28.24
N LEU A 120 19.79 1.82 -27.88
CA LEU A 120 18.87 1.21 -28.84
C LEU A 120 18.26 2.25 -29.79
N ALA A 121 17.74 3.35 -29.25
CA ALA A 121 17.11 4.42 -30.05
C ALA A 121 18.13 5.04 -31.03
N HIS A 122 19.35 5.34 -30.61
CA HIS A 122 20.39 5.87 -31.49
C HIS A 122 20.86 4.83 -32.54
N ALA A 123 20.97 3.56 -32.17
CA ALA A 123 21.35 2.51 -33.10
C ALA A 123 20.29 2.35 -34.25
N VAL A 124 19.00 2.51 -33.95
CA VAL A 124 17.93 2.43 -34.96
C VAL A 124 18.05 3.54 -36.00
N VAL A 125 18.53 4.71 -35.65
CA VAL A 125 18.75 5.85 -36.57
C VAL A 125 20.18 5.90 -37.12
N GLY A 126 21.00 4.87 -36.91
CA GLY A 126 22.39 4.80 -37.38
C GLY A 126 23.38 5.70 -36.60
N GLY A 127 22.97 6.21 -35.44
CA GLY A 127 23.79 7.05 -34.56
C GLY A 127 24.47 6.25 -33.42
N GLN A 128 25.26 6.94 -32.64
CA GLN A 128 25.90 6.40 -31.45
C GLN A 128 25.58 7.25 -30.23
N TYR A 129 25.10 6.63 -29.16
CA TYR A 129 24.90 7.28 -27.88
C TYR A 129 26.17 7.20 -27.02
N ARG A 130 26.62 8.32 -26.49
CA ARG A 130 27.72 8.39 -25.53
C ARG A 130 27.24 8.89 -24.19
N TYR A 131 27.39 8.04 -23.18
CA TYR A 131 26.97 8.33 -21.80
C TYR A 131 28.01 9.20 -21.13
N GLY A 132 28.36 10.33 -21.41
CA GLY A 132 29.23 11.26 -20.71
C GLY A 132 30.41 10.69 -19.88
N PRO A 133 31.13 11.50 -19.13
CA PRO A 133 32.22 11.03 -18.25
C PRO A 133 31.62 10.25 -17.06
N TRP A 134 31.94 8.96 -17.00
CA TRP A 134 31.35 7.97 -16.08
C TRP A 134 31.28 8.39 -14.61
N PRO A 135 32.36 8.88 -13.95
CA PRO A 135 32.31 9.12 -12.50
C PRO A 135 31.34 10.25 -12.13
N THR A 136 31.40 11.37 -12.86
CA THR A 136 30.57 12.55 -12.57
C THR A 136 29.11 12.32 -12.93
N GLN A 137 28.86 11.65 -14.07
CA GLN A 137 27.50 11.36 -14.52
C GLN A 137 26.81 10.34 -13.59
N TRP A 138 27.53 9.30 -13.15
CA TRP A 138 27.01 8.32 -12.20
C TRP A 138 26.66 8.95 -10.86
N LEU A 139 27.50 9.82 -10.35
CA LEU A 139 27.26 10.52 -9.10
C LEU A 139 26.06 11.48 -9.22
N TYR A 140 25.94 12.19 -10.34
CA TYR A 140 24.79 13.05 -10.62
C TYR A 140 23.50 12.26 -10.65
N GLU A 141 23.46 11.15 -11.40
CA GLU A 141 22.27 10.28 -11.49
C GLU A 141 21.96 9.63 -10.14
N LEU A 142 22.97 9.27 -9.33
CA LEU A 142 22.73 8.73 -7.98
C LEU A 142 21.95 9.72 -7.10
N PHE A 143 22.38 10.97 -7.01
CA PHE A 143 21.69 11.96 -6.19
C PHE A 143 20.29 12.27 -6.72
N LYS A 144 20.12 12.39 -8.02
CA LYS A 144 18.84 12.62 -8.67
C LYS A 144 17.88 11.46 -8.43
N ASP A 145 18.35 10.23 -8.55
CA ASP A 145 17.56 9.02 -8.37
C ASP A 145 17.21 8.77 -6.91
N LEU A 146 18.10 9.04 -5.96
CA LEU A 146 17.80 8.99 -4.53
C LEU A 146 16.70 9.99 -4.17
N GLN A 147 16.76 11.21 -4.68
CA GLN A 147 15.71 12.21 -4.48
C GLN A 147 14.38 11.75 -5.09
N THR A 148 14.39 11.28 -6.34
CA THR A 148 13.21 10.79 -7.04
C THR A 148 12.59 9.60 -6.30
N TYR A 149 13.41 8.63 -5.90
CA TYR A 149 12.95 7.47 -5.13
C TYR A 149 12.30 7.88 -3.80
N ALA A 150 12.93 8.78 -3.04
CA ALA A 150 12.38 9.27 -1.77
C ALA A 150 11.03 9.97 -1.96
N ILE A 151 10.89 10.80 -3.00
CA ILE A 151 9.62 11.46 -3.35
C ILE A 151 8.56 10.43 -3.72
N LEU A 152 8.89 9.46 -4.57
CA LEU A 152 7.94 8.43 -5.02
C LEU A 152 7.52 7.51 -3.87
N VAL A 153 8.44 7.06 -3.01
CA VAL A 153 8.11 6.30 -1.79
C VAL A 153 7.15 7.10 -0.91
N SER A 154 7.46 8.37 -0.65
CA SER A 154 6.61 9.25 0.16
C SER A 154 5.23 9.45 -0.47
N ALA A 155 5.17 9.68 -1.78
CA ALA A 155 3.91 9.86 -2.50
C ALA A 155 3.05 8.59 -2.51
N VAL A 156 3.65 7.42 -2.76
CA VAL A 156 2.94 6.13 -2.74
C VAL A 156 2.33 5.87 -1.35
N HIS A 157 3.10 6.09 -0.28
CA HIS A 157 2.60 5.90 1.08
C HIS A 157 1.56 6.95 1.48
N ALA A 158 1.74 8.21 1.07
CA ALA A 158 0.76 9.27 1.29
C ALA A 158 -0.56 8.98 0.56
N LEU A 159 -0.51 8.59 -0.72
CA LEU A 159 -1.72 8.21 -1.48
C LEU A 159 -2.41 7.00 -0.87
N ALA A 160 -1.66 5.98 -0.45
CA ALA A 160 -2.22 4.83 0.25
C ALA A 160 -2.86 5.23 1.60
N TRP A 161 -2.25 6.16 2.34
CA TRP A 161 -2.80 6.68 3.59
C TRP A 161 -4.07 7.51 3.36
N PHE A 162 -4.08 8.41 2.36
CA PHE A 162 -5.26 9.19 1.97
C PHE A 162 -6.37 8.28 1.41
N GLY A 163 -6.01 7.25 0.63
CA GLY A 163 -6.96 6.27 0.11
C GLY A 163 -7.70 5.54 1.24
N ARG A 164 -6.97 5.07 2.24
CA ARG A 164 -7.57 4.45 3.44
C ARG A 164 -8.50 5.42 4.19
N ARG A 165 -8.13 6.69 4.34
CA ARG A 165 -9.01 7.70 4.94
C ARG A 165 -10.28 7.97 4.13
N ARG A 166 -10.22 7.87 2.80
CA ARG A 166 -11.40 8.06 1.92
C ARG A 166 -12.32 6.84 1.87
N GLN A 167 -11.84 5.66 2.25
CA GLN A 167 -12.64 4.41 2.28
C GLN A 167 -13.71 4.43 3.38
N GLY A 168 -13.73 5.41 4.21
CA GLY A 168 -14.77 5.69 5.21
C GLY A 168 -14.31 5.42 6.63
N GLU A 169 -14.83 6.21 7.56
CA GLU A 169 -14.70 5.97 8.99
C GLU A 169 -15.81 5.02 9.42
N ALA A 170 -15.44 3.85 9.94
CA ALA A 170 -16.40 2.99 10.62
C ALA A 170 -16.78 3.66 11.96
N THR A 171 -18.07 3.76 12.23
CA THR A 171 -18.59 4.28 13.48
C THR A 171 -19.34 3.16 14.20
N LEU A 172 -19.10 3.03 15.50
CA LEU A 172 -19.90 2.14 16.33
C LEU A 172 -21.33 2.69 16.40
N LEU A 173 -22.32 1.85 16.14
CA LEU A 173 -23.67 2.09 16.57
C LEU A 173 -23.70 1.89 18.10
N ALA A 174 -23.21 2.89 18.81
CA ALA A 174 -23.36 2.98 20.25
C ALA A 174 -24.65 3.72 20.55
N ALA A 175 -25.40 3.25 21.51
CA ALA A 175 -26.48 4.00 22.13
C ALA A 175 -25.94 5.35 22.64
N PRO A 176 -26.78 6.43 22.72
CA PRO A 176 -26.35 7.73 23.16
C PRO A 176 -25.70 7.67 24.53
N ASP A 177 -24.59 8.37 24.69
CA ASP A 177 -23.96 8.61 25.99
C ASP A 177 -24.97 9.23 26.94
N GLU A 178 -25.37 8.47 27.97
CA GLU A 178 -25.74 9.01 29.28
C GLU A 178 -25.89 7.86 30.27
N GLY A 179 -25.02 7.83 31.29
CA GLY A 179 -25.24 7.06 32.51
C GLY A 179 -24.14 6.05 32.87
N VAL A 180 -23.81 6.05 34.15
CA VAL A 180 -22.85 5.19 34.83
C VAL A 180 -23.01 3.70 34.43
N PRO A 181 -21.94 3.00 34.00
CA PRO A 181 -22.06 1.67 33.43
C PRO A 181 -22.08 0.61 34.52
N VAL A 182 -23.23 0.01 34.70
CA VAL A 182 -23.37 -1.33 35.28
C VAL A 182 -24.34 -2.12 34.40
N GLU A 183 -23.90 -2.49 33.18
CA GLU A 183 -24.60 -3.49 32.36
C GLU A 183 -23.61 -4.23 31.49
N PRO A 184 -23.88 -5.48 31.08
CA PRO A 184 -22.98 -6.28 30.25
C PRO A 184 -22.68 -5.53 28.96
N VAL A 185 -21.41 -5.41 28.61
CA VAL A 185 -20.94 -4.75 27.40
C VAL A 185 -21.68 -5.38 26.21
N GLU A 186 -22.66 -4.68 25.66
CA GLU A 186 -23.34 -5.11 24.44
C GLU A 186 -22.29 -5.22 23.32
N ARG A 187 -22.10 -6.45 22.84
CA ARG A 187 -21.19 -6.73 21.73
C ARG A 187 -21.93 -6.39 20.45
N PRO A 188 -21.48 -5.38 19.68
CA PRO A 188 -22.21 -4.98 18.49
C PRO A 188 -22.12 -6.09 17.44
N ALA A 189 -23.29 -6.51 16.93
CA ALA A 189 -23.35 -7.45 15.82
C ALA A 189 -22.87 -6.80 14.49
N HIS A 190 -22.95 -5.47 14.42
CA HIS A 190 -22.59 -4.69 13.23
C HIS A 190 -21.88 -3.39 13.59
N PHE A 191 -21.01 -2.96 12.69
CA PHE A 191 -20.42 -1.62 12.69
C PHE A 191 -21.05 -0.80 11.57
N LEU A 192 -21.43 0.46 11.83
CA LEU A 192 -21.85 1.38 10.78
C LEU A 192 -20.63 1.94 10.09
N VAL A 193 -20.50 1.69 8.80
CA VAL A 193 -19.41 2.23 7.97
C VAL A 193 -19.99 3.27 7.04
N ARG A 194 -19.40 4.50 7.05
CA ARG A 194 -19.76 5.57 6.14
C ARG A 194 -18.66 5.77 5.11
N THR A 195 -18.97 5.54 3.82
CA THR A 195 -18.02 5.69 2.71
C THR A 195 -18.69 6.43 1.56
N LEU A 196 -18.06 7.51 1.07
CA LEU A 196 -18.51 8.29 -0.10
C LEU A 196 -20.01 8.67 -0.06
N GLY A 197 -20.53 9.05 1.12
CA GLY A 197 -21.93 9.45 1.29
C GLY A 197 -22.93 8.30 1.37
N LYS A 198 -22.46 7.05 1.40
CA LYS A 198 -23.27 5.85 1.66
C LYS A 198 -22.96 5.28 3.03
N GLU A 199 -23.97 4.81 3.71
CA GLU A 199 -23.86 4.10 4.97
C GLU A 199 -24.21 2.64 4.76
N PHE A 200 -23.41 1.73 5.31
CA PHE A 200 -23.70 0.31 5.30
C PHE A 200 -23.27 -0.36 6.62
N LEU A 201 -23.91 -1.45 6.93
CA LEU A 201 -23.62 -2.24 8.12
C LEU A 201 -22.55 -3.28 7.79
N LEU A 202 -21.45 -3.25 8.53
CA LEU A 202 -20.39 -4.25 8.47
C LEU A 202 -20.67 -5.27 9.58
N ALA A 203 -20.90 -6.51 9.24
CA ALA A 203 -21.09 -7.55 10.25
C ALA A 203 -19.77 -7.79 11.00
N THR A 204 -19.84 -7.84 12.33
CA THR A 204 -18.66 -8.11 13.17
C THR A 204 -18.03 -9.47 12.84
N ALA A 205 -18.85 -10.46 12.46
CA ALA A 205 -18.39 -11.78 12.06
C ALA A 205 -17.54 -11.78 10.77
N ASP A 206 -17.69 -10.76 9.90
CA ASP A 206 -16.93 -10.62 8.65
C ASP A 206 -15.53 -10.02 8.86
N ILE A 207 -15.23 -9.53 10.07
CA ILE A 207 -13.92 -8.99 10.38
C ILE A 207 -12.90 -10.14 10.47
N GLU A 208 -11.88 -10.10 9.63
CA GLU A 208 -10.83 -11.12 9.58
C GLU A 208 -9.72 -10.81 10.60
N TYR A 209 -9.32 -9.55 10.69
CA TYR A 209 -8.39 -9.05 11.69
C TYR A 209 -8.49 -7.52 11.82
N ALA A 210 -7.91 -6.99 12.89
CA ALA A 210 -7.87 -5.57 13.15
C ALA A 210 -6.45 -5.12 13.51
N GLN A 211 -6.04 -3.96 12.97
CA GLN A 211 -4.72 -3.38 13.17
C GLN A 211 -4.80 -1.98 13.76
N ALA A 212 -4.05 -1.74 14.84
CA ALA A 212 -3.87 -0.39 15.38
C ALA A 212 -3.05 0.48 14.39
N ALA A 213 -3.59 1.65 14.04
CA ALA A 213 -3.00 2.61 13.13
C ALA A 213 -3.13 4.02 13.70
N SER A 214 -2.20 4.43 14.58
CA SER A 214 -2.23 5.72 15.29
C SER A 214 -3.53 5.87 16.12
N ASN A 215 -4.40 6.83 15.78
CA ASN A 215 -5.66 7.11 16.48
C ASN A 215 -6.84 6.29 15.95
N TYR A 216 -6.60 5.33 15.09
CA TYR A 216 -7.61 4.48 14.47
C TYR A 216 -7.22 3.01 14.61
N VAL A 217 -8.22 2.15 14.45
CA VAL A 217 -8.03 0.72 14.22
C VAL A 217 -8.59 0.40 12.83
N ASN A 218 -7.79 -0.17 11.95
CA ASN A 218 -8.24 -0.66 10.66
C ASN A 218 -8.88 -2.04 10.86
N LEU A 219 -10.17 -2.16 10.54
CA LEU A 219 -10.88 -3.43 10.46
C LEU A 219 -10.67 -4.00 9.06
N HIS A 220 -10.08 -5.17 8.95
CA HIS A 220 -9.89 -5.85 7.67
C HIS A 220 -11.06 -6.80 7.40
N VAL A 221 -11.72 -6.59 6.26
CA VAL A 221 -12.90 -7.36 5.84
C VAL A 221 -12.87 -7.59 4.34
N ARG A 222 -12.79 -8.84 3.90
CA ARG A 222 -12.83 -9.23 2.47
C ARG A 222 -11.89 -8.42 1.57
N GLY A 223 -10.64 -8.22 2.03
CA GLY A 223 -9.62 -7.48 1.30
C GLY A 223 -9.69 -5.95 1.39
N HIS A 224 -10.58 -5.40 2.23
CA HIS A 224 -10.75 -3.95 2.43
C HIS A 224 -10.47 -3.56 3.88
N ASP A 225 -9.85 -2.40 4.07
CA ASP A 225 -9.59 -1.82 5.39
C ASP A 225 -10.60 -0.71 5.70
N TYR A 226 -11.30 -0.86 6.84
CA TYR A 226 -12.25 0.12 7.35
C TYR A 226 -11.69 0.76 8.63
N PRO A 227 -11.22 2.03 8.58
CA PRO A 227 -10.68 2.70 9.76
C PRO A 227 -11.79 3.06 10.74
N LEU A 228 -11.68 2.56 11.97
CA LEU A 228 -12.55 2.86 13.09
C LEU A 228 -11.82 3.75 14.10
N ARG A 229 -12.40 4.87 14.50
CA ARG A 229 -11.79 5.77 15.48
C ARG A 229 -11.99 5.26 16.91
N ILE A 230 -11.15 4.32 17.29
CA ILE A 230 -11.16 3.66 18.59
C ILE A 230 -9.75 3.17 18.92
N THR A 231 -9.45 2.93 20.19
CA THR A 231 -8.23 2.22 20.55
C THR A 231 -8.40 0.71 20.36
N LEU A 232 -7.31 -0.01 20.09
CA LEU A 232 -7.39 -1.46 19.92
C LEU A 232 -7.87 -2.18 21.21
N ALA A 233 -7.54 -1.65 22.38
CA ALA A 233 -8.02 -2.18 23.65
C ALA A 233 -9.54 -1.97 23.85
N ALA A 234 -10.05 -0.79 23.44
CA ALA A 234 -11.49 -0.52 23.50
C ALA A 234 -12.28 -1.34 22.47
N LEU A 235 -11.69 -1.65 21.30
CA LEU A 235 -12.29 -2.56 20.34
C LEU A 235 -12.30 -4.00 20.87
N GLU A 236 -11.18 -4.46 21.44
CA GLU A 236 -11.05 -5.78 22.05
C GLU A 236 -12.10 -6.04 23.12
N ALA A 237 -12.38 -5.04 23.98
CA ALA A 237 -13.41 -5.12 25.00
C ALA A 237 -14.83 -5.28 24.43
N ARG A 238 -15.08 -4.84 23.21
CA ARG A 238 -16.40 -4.88 22.53
C ARG A 238 -16.59 -6.07 21.61
N LEU A 239 -15.51 -6.78 21.30
CA LEU A 239 -15.57 -7.99 20.47
C LEU A 239 -15.73 -9.25 21.35
N ASP A 240 -16.21 -10.32 20.75
CA ASP A 240 -16.31 -11.60 21.44
C ASP A 240 -14.91 -12.22 21.62
N PRO A 241 -14.43 -12.40 22.88
CA PRO A 241 -13.13 -13.02 23.15
C PRO A 241 -13.05 -14.49 22.73
N ALA A 242 -14.18 -15.15 22.48
CA ALA A 242 -14.21 -16.51 21.92
C ALA A 242 -13.90 -16.51 20.42
N VAL A 243 -14.09 -15.37 19.72
CA VAL A 243 -13.89 -15.21 18.29
C VAL A 243 -12.63 -14.41 17.99
N PHE A 244 -12.42 -13.31 18.72
CA PHE A 244 -11.30 -12.39 18.48
C PHE A 244 -10.23 -12.51 19.54
N LEU A 245 -9.01 -12.77 19.09
CA LEU A 245 -7.87 -13.02 19.96
C LEU A 245 -6.79 -11.94 19.76
N ARG A 246 -6.24 -11.43 20.87
CA ARG A 246 -5.08 -10.54 20.82
C ARG A 246 -3.84 -11.33 20.46
N CYS A 247 -3.18 -11.03 19.34
CA CYS A 247 -1.93 -11.69 18.95
C CYS A 247 -0.70 -10.78 19.10
N HIS A 248 -0.88 -9.47 19.08
CA HIS A 248 0.19 -8.49 19.21
C HIS A 248 -0.32 -7.20 19.86
N ARG A 249 0.58 -6.32 20.36
CA ARG A 249 0.17 -5.01 20.91
C ARG A 249 -0.64 -4.15 19.91
N SER A 250 -0.50 -4.40 18.62
CA SER A 250 -1.16 -3.68 17.53
C SER A 250 -2.08 -4.55 16.66
N TRP A 251 -2.34 -5.82 17.04
CA TRP A 251 -3.14 -6.72 16.21
C TRP A 251 -4.12 -7.56 17.04
N LEU A 252 -5.36 -7.67 16.50
CA LEU A 252 -6.40 -8.61 16.89
C LEU A 252 -6.73 -9.50 15.68
N VAL A 253 -6.96 -10.79 15.87
CA VAL A 253 -7.30 -11.74 14.81
C VAL A 253 -8.60 -12.46 15.10
N ASN A 254 -9.38 -12.71 14.07
CA ASN A 254 -10.50 -13.63 14.12
C ASN A 254 -9.95 -15.06 14.01
N ARG A 255 -10.23 -15.90 15.04
CA ARG A 255 -9.75 -17.28 15.07
C ARG A 255 -10.26 -18.13 13.89
N ALA A 256 -11.45 -17.83 13.37
CA ALA A 256 -12.03 -18.56 12.24
C ALA A 256 -11.29 -18.31 10.92
N CYS A 257 -10.60 -17.18 10.82
CA CYS A 257 -9.82 -16.79 9.65
C CYS A 257 -8.33 -17.16 9.74
N LEU A 258 -7.89 -17.75 10.87
CA LEU A 258 -6.51 -18.21 11.06
C LEU A 258 -6.31 -19.58 10.39
N ARG A 259 -5.29 -19.68 9.51
CA ARG A 259 -4.94 -20.94 8.83
C ARG A 259 -3.83 -21.70 9.54
N SER A 260 -2.75 -21.01 9.88
CA SER A 260 -1.58 -21.67 10.50
C SER A 260 -0.77 -20.68 11.33
N ILE A 261 0.03 -21.22 12.21
CA ILE A 261 0.99 -20.50 13.08
C ILE A 261 2.38 -21.00 12.72
N GLU A 262 3.25 -20.12 12.23
CA GLU A 262 4.64 -20.37 11.91
C GLU A 262 5.50 -19.83 13.05
N PRO A 263 6.14 -20.69 13.87
CA PRO A 263 7.07 -20.26 14.90
C PRO A 263 8.28 -19.56 14.29
N LEU A 264 8.75 -18.49 14.93
CA LEU A 264 9.99 -17.79 14.61
C LEU A 264 11.02 -17.95 15.70
N ASP A 265 12.29 -17.69 15.33
CA ASP A 265 13.38 -17.62 16.31
C ASP A 265 13.09 -16.55 17.36
N GLY A 266 13.36 -16.88 18.64
CA GLY A 266 13.12 -15.94 19.74
C GLY A 266 11.74 -16.04 20.39
N GLY A 267 10.89 -17.01 20.01
CA GLY A 267 9.58 -17.29 20.63
C GLY A 267 8.43 -16.40 20.14
N GLU A 268 8.63 -15.63 19.09
CA GLU A 268 7.58 -14.96 18.31
C GLU A 268 6.99 -15.95 17.28
N ALA A 269 5.91 -15.57 16.62
CA ALA A 269 5.34 -16.35 15.52
C ALA A 269 4.75 -15.44 14.45
N LEU A 270 4.57 -16.00 13.24
CA LEU A 270 3.76 -15.44 12.17
C LEU A 270 2.44 -16.20 12.07
N LEU A 271 1.35 -15.47 12.06
CA LEU A 271 0.01 -16.00 11.85
C LEU A 271 -0.33 -15.86 10.36
N HIS A 272 -0.65 -16.97 9.71
CA HIS A 272 -1.09 -16.99 8.32
C HIS A 272 -2.62 -16.95 8.28
N MET A 273 -3.16 -15.89 7.70
CA MET A 273 -4.61 -15.69 7.57
C MET A 273 -5.17 -16.35 6.31
N ALA A 274 -6.49 -16.50 6.25
CA ALA A 274 -7.19 -17.12 5.14
C ALA A 274 -7.04 -16.35 3.82
N ASP A 275 -6.93 -15.03 3.89
CA ASP A 275 -6.69 -14.12 2.77
C ASP A 275 -5.22 -14.09 2.29
N GLY A 276 -4.32 -14.83 2.96
CA GLY A 276 -2.88 -14.88 2.69
C GLY A 276 -2.07 -13.82 3.42
N ALA A 277 -2.68 -12.97 4.26
CA ALA A 277 -1.97 -12.03 5.11
C ALA A 277 -1.12 -12.77 6.16
N ARG A 278 -0.01 -12.13 6.56
CA ARG A 278 0.89 -12.63 7.61
C ARG A 278 0.96 -11.62 8.73
N LEU A 279 0.49 -11.99 9.91
CA LEU A 279 0.41 -11.10 11.06
C LEU A 279 1.42 -11.51 12.13
N PRO A 280 2.08 -10.53 12.79
CA PRO A 280 3.02 -10.85 13.87
C PRO A 280 2.27 -11.29 15.13
N CYS A 281 2.76 -12.33 15.77
CA CYS A 281 2.34 -12.75 17.09
C CYS A 281 3.49 -12.63 18.08
N SER A 282 3.28 -11.86 19.14
CA SER A 282 4.32 -11.64 20.14
C SER A 282 4.49 -12.87 21.04
N ARG A 283 5.72 -13.04 21.58
CA ARG A 283 6.06 -14.12 22.51
C ARG A 283 5.06 -14.24 23.67
N ARG A 284 4.59 -13.10 24.20
CA ARG A 284 3.64 -13.07 25.33
C ARG A 284 2.25 -13.57 24.92
N GLN A 285 1.81 -13.29 23.71
CA GLN A 285 0.46 -13.62 23.24
C GLN A 285 0.35 -15.03 22.66
N LEU A 286 1.47 -15.59 22.16
CA LEU A 286 1.46 -16.90 21.51
C LEU A 286 0.93 -18.05 22.40
N PRO A 287 1.31 -18.18 23.69
CA PRO A 287 0.74 -19.20 24.55
C PRO A 287 -0.76 -19.04 24.77
N LEU A 288 -1.23 -17.79 24.99
CA LEU A 288 -2.65 -17.48 25.18
C LEU A 288 -3.47 -17.79 23.93
N LEU A 289 -2.90 -17.45 22.75
CA LEU A 289 -3.52 -17.76 21.47
C LEU A 289 -3.66 -19.28 21.28
N ARG A 290 -2.61 -20.06 21.54
CA ARG A 290 -2.66 -21.53 21.45
C ARG A 290 -3.70 -22.13 22.39
N GLN A 291 -3.73 -21.66 23.62
CA GLN A 291 -4.74 -22.12 24.59
C GLN A 291 -6.17 -21.82 24.12
N ALA A 292 -6.43 -20.62 23.60
CA ALA A 292 -7.73 -20.23 23.06
C ALA A 292 -8.14 -21.02 21.82
N LEU A 293 -7.19 -21.53 21.03
CA LEU A 293 -7.43 -22.35 19.84
C LEU A 293 -7.72 -23.83 20.17
N GLY A 294 -7.68 -24.23 21.46
CA GLY A 294 -7.93 -25.60 21.88
C GLY A 294 -6.67 -26.49 21.84
N GLY A 295 -5.51 -25.88 21.81
CA GLY A 295 -4.24 -26.58 21.96
C GLY A 295 -3.92 -26.78 23.43
N GLY A 296 -4.34 -27.91 23.99
CA GLY A 296 -3.75 -28.52 25.17
C GLY A 296 -2.86 -29.65 24.73
#